data_2a68353e5d55353db1e348be13d16a46
#
_entry.id   2a68353e5d55353db1e348be13d16a46
#
_cell.length_a   1.000
_cell.length_b   1.000
_cell.length_c   1.000
_cell.angle_alpha   90.00
_cell.angle_beta   90.00
_cell.angle_gamma   90.00
#
_symmetry.space_group_name_H-M   'P 1'
#
loop_
_entity.id
_entity.type
_entity.pdbx_description
1 polymer ?
#
loop_
_entity_poly.entity_id
_entity_poly.type
_entity_poly.pdbx_seq_one_letter_code
_entity_poly.pdbx_strand_id
1 'polypeptide(L)'
;MKSLLSVIMAITCMSFFSCKNAHTYDKYVKELDSLKVVLQQSVDNFKTVDSATCMNAYSKQYTYSQFIETHLKDTVTKSVAENLQNLQSVKQGLNDYLSLRSNCLATANTSIKQLQTLSHDLKNGSVNEEEAIEFINQEKKQAELIIEELKVNTETIRKHLEVYNQSLPVCENLVKELNSGVLPQLLSPPIKQ
;
A
#
# COMPACT_ATOMS: atom_id res chain seq x y z
N MET A 1 16.92 -51.89 -38.75
CA MET A 1 16.20 -52.11 -37.48
C MET A 1 17.06 -51.92 -36.22
N LYS A 2 18.39 -52.09 -36.25
CA LYS A 2 19.25 -51.88 -35.05
C LYS A 2 19.45 -50.40 -34.67
N SER A 3 19.36 -49.45 -35.61
CA SER A 3 19.53 -47.99 -35.33
C SER A 3 18.31 -47.32 -34.68
N LEU A 4 17.11 -47.85 -34.97
CA LEU A 4 15.86 -47.30 -34.41
C LEU A 4 15.69 -47.64 -32.91
N LEU A 5 16.17 -48.80 -32.49
CA LEU A 5 16.14 -49.22 -31.08
C LEU A 5 17.07 -48.41 -30.19
N SER A 6 18.23 -47.98 -30.75
CA SER A 6 19.22 -47.13 -30.02
C SER A 6 18.70 -45.73 -29.76
N VAL A 7 17.90 -45.13 -30.67
CA VAL A 7 17.34 -43.79 -30.51
C VAL A 7 16.20 -43.77 -29.50
N ILE A 8 15.38 -44.82 -29.47
CA ILE A 8 14.28 -44.96 -28.51
C ILE A 8 14.82 -45.14 -27.08
N MET A 9 15.93 -45.88 -26.92
CA MET A 9 16.56 -46.09 -25.61
C MET A 9 17.25 -44.84 -25.06
N ALA A 10 17.74 -43.96 -25.92
CA ALA A 10 18.35 -42.68 -25.52
C ALA A 10 17.29 -41.62 -25.07
N ILE A 11 16.10 -41.64 -25.67
CA ILE A 11 14.99 -40.73 -25.31
C ILE A 11 14.34 -41.14 -23.98
N THR A 12 14.31 -42.44 -23.64
CA THR A 12 13.75 -42.91 -22.37
C THR A 12 14.65 -42.61 -21.17
N CYS A 13 15.97 -42.41 -21.35
CA CYS A 13 16.88 -42.08 -20.24
C CYS A 13 16.84 -40.60 -19.84
N MET A 14 16.36 -39.66 -20.70
CA MET A 14 16.28 -38.24 -20.36
C MET A 14 15.06 -37.90 -19.48
N SER A 15 14.07 -38.77 -19.35
CA SER A 15 12.83 -38.49 -18.58
C SER A 15 12.95 -38.78 -17.08
N PHE A 16 14.06 -39.30 -16.57
CA PHE A 16 14.20 -39.70 -15.17
C PHE A 16 14.99 -38.69 -14.30
N PHE A 17 15.52 -37.60 -14.87
CA PHE A 17 16.28 -36.62 -14.07
C PHE A 17 15.45 -35.49 -13.47
N SER A 18 14.15 -35.39 -13.80
CA SER A 18 13.31 -34.24 -13.38
C SER A 18 12.64 -34.38 -12.01
N CYS A 19 12.73 -35.51 -11.31
CA CYS A 19 11.93 -35.73 -10.10
C CYS A 19 12.67 -35.65 -8.76
N LYS A 20 13.97 -35.36 -8.71
CA LYS A 20 14.72 -35.41 -7.44
C LYS A 20 14.64 -34.14 -6.57
N ASN A 21 14.34 -32.98 -7.14
CA ASN A 21 14.45 -31.72 -6.41
C ASN A 21 13.13 -31.14 -5.92
N ALA A 22 11.97 -31.66 -6.32
CA ALA A 22 10.66 -31.12 -5.94
C ALA A 22 10.44 -31.06 -4.41
N HIS A 23 10.92 -32.07 -3.67
CA HIS A 23 10.76 -32.10 -2.21
C HIS A 23 11.76 -31.21 -1.45
N THR A 24 12.86 -30.80 -2.06
CA THR A 24 13.90 -29.99 -1.40
C THR A 24 13.37 -28.62 -1.04
N TYR A 25 12.44 -28.08 -1.82
CA TYR A 25 11.91 -26.72 -1.66
C TYR A 25 10.53 -26.64 -1.02
N ASP A 26 9.90 -27.76 -0.64
CA ASP A 26 8.54 -27.77 -0.07
C ASP A 26 8.36 -26.83 1.11
N LYS A 27 9.37 -26.70 1.96
CA LYS A 27 9.36 -25.74 3.09
C LYS A 27 9.32 -24.31 2.59
N TYR A 28 10.16 -23.95 1.64
CA TYR A 28 10.24 -22.57 1.10
C TYR A 28 8.99 -22.21 0.31
N VAL A 29 8.44 -23.15 -0.44
CA VAL A 29 7.17 -22.99 -1.14
C VAL A 29 6.05 -22.62 -0.16
N LYS A 30 5.94 -23.36 0.97
CA LYS A 30 4.95 -23.04 2.01
C LYS A 30 5.18 -21.67 2.65
N GLU A 31 6.43 -21.29 2.88
CA GLU A 31 6.78 -19.98 3.41
C GLU A 31 6.39 -18.86 2.44
N LEU A 32 6.72 -18.99 1.15
CA LEU A 32 6.35 -18.02 0.10
C LEU A 32 4.82 -17.92 -0.07
N ASP A 33 4.12 -19.05 -0.09
CA ASP A 33 2.66 -19.06 -0.18
C ASP A 33 2.01 -18.41 1.05
N SER A 34 2.55 -18.64 2.25
CA SER A 34 2.09 -17.98 3.48
C SER A 34 2.36 -16.47 3.45
N LEU A 35 3.55 -16.06 3.03
CA LEU A 35 3.92 -14.65 2.93
C LEU A 35 3.06 -13.90 1.90
N LYS A 36 2.76 -14.54 0.76
CA LYS A 36 1.81 -14.01 -0.23
C LYS A 36 0.44 -13.74 0.39
N VAL A 37 -0.08 -14.64 1.23
CA VAL A 37 -1.37 -14.44 1.92
C VAL A 37 -1.30 -13.24 2.87
N VAL A 38 -0.23 -13.12 3.66
CA VAL A 38 -0.04 -11.98 4.58
C VAL A 38 0.07 -10.67 3.82
N LEU A 39 0.82 -10.64 2.71
CA LEU A 39 0.93 -9.45 1.86
C LEU A 39 -0.43 -9.07 1.25
N GLN A 40 -1.21 -10.05 0.77
CA GLN A 40 -2.56 -9.79 0.27
C GLN A 40 -3.47 -9.21 1.35
N GLN A 41 -3.44 -9.75 2.57
CA GLN A 41 -4.20 -9.20 3.71
C GLN A 41 -3.78 -7.77 4.05
N SER A 42 -2.49 -7.46 3.94
CA SER A 42 -1.97 -6.09 4.15
C SER A 42 -2.49 -5.12 3.07
N VAL A 43 -2.53 -5.56 1.81
CA VAL A 43 -3.15 -4.82 0.70
C VAL A 43 -4.63 -4.58 0.96
N ASP A 44 -5.37 -5.59 1.37
CA ASP A 44 -6.80 -5.48 1.62
C ASP A 44 -7.09 -4.54 2.81
N ASN A 45 -6.29 -4.62 3.89
CA ASN A 45 -6.37 -3.68 5.00
C ASN A 45 -6.05 -2.24 4.58
N PHE A 46 -5.01 -2.02 3.76
CA PHE A 46 -4.68 -0.70 3.23
C PHE A 46 -5.81 -0.12 2.36
N LYS A 47 -6.50 -0.95 1.59
CA LYS A 47 -7.66 -0.55 0.79
C LYS A 47 -8.88 -0.18 1.61
N THR A 48 -8.98 -0.61 2.88
CA THR A 48 -10.10 -0.20 3.75
C THR A 48 -10.13 1.29 4.03
N VAL A 49 -8.99 1.98 3.89
CA VAL A 49 -8.96 3.44 3.91
C VAL A 49 -9.40 3.95 2.55
N ASP A 50 -10.62 4.48 2.50
CA ASP A 50 -11.23 4.96 1.27
C ASP A 50 -10.55 6.25 0.77
N SER A 51 -10.05 6.21 -0.45
CA SER A 51 -9.37 7.36 -1.07
C SER A 51 -10.31 8.53 -1.35
N ALA A 52 -11.59 8.28 -1.60
CA ALA A 52 -12.57 9.35 -1.82
C ALA A 52 -12.84 10.10 -0.51
N THR A 53 -12.92 9.39 0.62
CA THR A 53 -12.99 9.98 1.95
C THR A 53 -11.77 10.84 2.26
N CYS A 54 -10.56 10.36 1.98
CA CYS A 54 -9.31 11.13 2.15
C CYS A 54 -9.27 12.36 1.24
N MET A 55 -9.70 12.24 -0.01
CA MET A 55 -9.77 13.36 -0.95
C MET A 55 -10.77 14.43 -0.49
N ASN A 56 -11.95 14.02 -0.03
CA ASN A 56 -12.96 14.94 0.51
C ASN A 56 -12.42 15.66 1.76
N ALA A 57 -11.78 14.95 2.68
CA ALA A 57 -11.14 15.52 3.86
C ALA A 57 -10.07 16.55 3.47
N TYR A 58 -9.22 16.20 2.48
CA TYR A 58 -8.18 17.09 1.99
C TYR A 58 -8.75 18.35 1.31
N SER A 59 -9.80 18.20 0.48
CA SER A 59 -10.49 19.33 -0.16
C SER A 59 -11.13 20.28 0.85
N LYS A 60 -11.80 19.75 1.87
CA LYS A 60 -12.37 20.56 2.95
C LYS A 60 -11.29 21.28 3.76
N GLN A 61 -10.26 20.54 4.19
CA GLN A 61 -9.14 21.12 4.93
C GLN A 61 -8.49 22.27 4.12
N TYR A 62 -8.19 22.04 2.85
CA TYR A 62 -7.59 23.02 1.97
C TYR A 62 -8.47 24.26 1.81
N THR A 63 -9.75 24.08 1.52
CA THR A 63 -10.72 25.16 1.33
C THR A 63 -10.89 25.99 2.59
N TYR A 64 -11.07 25.34 3.74
CA TYR A 64 -11.33 26.05 4.99
C TYR A 64 -10.08 26.76 5.50
N SER A 65 -8.90 26.17 5.36
CA SER A 65 -7.65 26.86 5.71
C SER A 65 -7.47 28.15 4.88
N GLN A 66 -7.63 28.06 3.56
CA GLN A 66 -7.52 29.24 2.69
C GLN A 66 -8.59 30.30 3.00
N PHE A 67 -9.83 29.86 3.27
CA PHE A 67 -10.89 30.77 3.61
C PHE A 67 -10.60 31.50 4.92
N ILE A 68 -10.20 30.78 5.96
CA ILE A 68 -9.86 31.36 7.28
C ILE A 68 -8.66 32.29 7.18
N GLU A 69 -7.58 31.90 6.49
CA GLU A 69 -6.40 32.75 6.27
C GLU A 69 -6.75 34.10 5.62
N THR A 70 -7.76 34.10 4.75
CA THR A 70 -8.15 35.31 4.01
C THR A 70 -9.12 36.22 4.81
N HIS A 71 -10.00 35.62 5.64
CA HIS A 71 -11.13 36.35 6.24
C HIS A 71 -10.97 36.58 7.75
N LEU A 72 -10.11 35.80 8.43
CA LEU A 72 -9.89 35.97 9.86
C LEU A 72 -9.03 37.23 10.12
N LYS A 73 -9.63 38.23 10.72
CA LYS A 73 -8.96 39.53 11.05
C LYS A 73 -8.68 39.68 12.55
N ASP A 74 -9.44 38.96 13.36
CA ASP A 74 -9.39 39.03 14.81
C ASP A 74 -8.70 37.84 15.44
N THR A 75 -8.38 37.94 16.71
CA THR A 75 -7.84 36.86 17.49
C THR A 75 -8.93 35.79 17.77
N VAL A 76 -8.57 34.54 17.70
CA VAL A 76 -9.43 33.41 18.07
C VAL A 76 -9.12 32.92 19.47
N THR A 77 -10.04 32.20 20.09
CA THR A 77 -9.78 31.54 21.37
C THR A 77 -8.71 30.47 21.23
N LYS A 78 -8.02 30.15 22.34
CA LYS A 78 -6.99 29.11 22.37
C LYS A 78 -7.50 27.77 21.79
N SER A 79 -8.72 27.38 22.19
CA SER A 79 -9.33 26.12 21.71
C SER A 79 -9.53 26.12 20.19
N VAL A 80 -9.97 27.22 19.61
CA VAL A 80 -10.11 27.35 18.15
C VAL A 80 -8.73 27.28 17.48
N ALA A 81 -7.74 27.99 18.00
CA ALA A 81 -6.38 27.95 17.48
C ALA A 81 -5.77 26.55 17.47
N GLU A 82 -5.96 25.75 18.54
CA GLU A 82 -5.52 24.37 18.62
C GLU A 82 -6.19 23.49 17.55
N ASN A 83 -7.50 23.63 17.33
CA ASN A 83 -8.20 22.88 16.29
C ASN A 83 -7.76 23.28 14.88
N LEU A 84 -7.48 24.56 14.63
CA LEU A 84 -6.90 25.02 13.36
C LEU A 84 -5.52 24.43 13.11
N GLN A 85 -4.66 24.39 14.14
CA GLN A 85 -3.35 23.77 14.07
C GLN A 85 -3.45 22.27 13.80
N ASN A 86 -4.37 21.56 14.47
CA ASN A 86 -4.65 20.16 14.23
C ASN A 86 -5.11 19.92 12.80
N LEU A 87 -6.05 20.71 12.28
CA LEU A 87 -6.53 20.61 10.92
C LEU A 87 -5.40 20.86 9.91
N GLN A 88 -4.50 21.81 10.19
CA GLN A 88 -3.34 22.08 9.36
C GLN A 88 -2.30 20.92 9.38
N SER A 89 -2.12 20.27 10.54
CA SER A 89 -1.18 19.15 10.68
C SER A 89 -1.54 17.94 9.84
N VAL A 90 -2.84 17.69 9.61
CA VAL A 90 -3.30 16.54 8.81
C VAL A 90 -3.17 16.74 7.30
N LYS A 91 -2.99 17.99 6.85
CA LYS A 91 -2.87 18.33 5.41
C LYS A 91 -1.80 17.53 4.71
N GLN A 92 -0.60 17.51 5.28
CA GLN A 92 0.54 16.79 4.71
C GLN A 92 0.27 15.29 4.66
N GLY A 93 -0.24 14.70 5.75
CA GLY A 93 -0.55 13.27 5.81
C GLY A 93 -1.61 12.83 4.80
N LEU A 94 -2.67 13.63 4.59
CA LEU A 94 -3.67 13.36 3.56
C LEU A 94 -3.08 13.44 2.14
N ASN A 95 -2.27 14.47 1.86
CA ASN A 95 -1.60 14.63 0.57
C ASN A 95 -0.63 13.48 0.29
N ASP A 96 0.21 13.11 1.25
CA ASP A 96 1.19 12.04 1.11
C ASP A 96 0.50 10.69 0.86
N TYR A 97 -0.55 10.37 1.63
CA TYR A 97 -1.33 9.16 1.39
C TYR A 97 -1.93 9.10 -0.01
N LEU A 98 -2.56 10.19 -0.47
CA LEU A 98 -3.19 10.25 -1.79
C LEU A 98 -2.17 10.11 -2.93
N SER A 99 -0.99 10.72 -2.79
CA SER A 99 0.07 10.67 -3.79
C SER A 99 0.77 9.30 -3.85
N LEU A 100 1.00 8.65 -2.71
CA LEU A 100 1.73 7.38 -2.64
C LEU A 100 0.84 6.15 -2.85
N ARG A 101 -0.46 6.26 -2.64
CA ARG A 101 -1.41 5.13 -2.61
C ARG A 101 -1.34 4.23 -3.84
N SER A 102 -1.33 4.82 -5.02
CA SER A 102 -1.29 4.07 -6.29
C SER A 102 0.00 3.27 -6.43
N ASN A 103 1.13 3.90 -6.09
CA ASN A 103 2.45 3.25 -6.16
C ASN A 103 2.58 2.11 -5.14
N CYS A 104 2.17 2.32 -3.90
CA CYS A 104 2.17 1.27 -2.87
C CYS A 104 1.37 0.04 -3.32
N LEU A 105 0.16 0.25 -3.88
CA LEU A 105 -0.66 -0.84 -4.39
C LEU A 105 -0.04 -1.54 -5.60
N ALA A 106 0.57 -0.80 -6.53
CA ALA A 106 1.25 -1.36 -7.69
C ALA A 106 2.45 -2.21 -7.29
N THR A 107 3.29 -1.70 -6.38
CA THR A 107 4.46 -2.41 -5.84
C THR A 107 4.04 -3.70 -5.12
N ALA A 108 3.03 -3.63 -4.24
CA ALA A 108 2.52 -4.80 -3.52
C ALA A 108 1.96 -5.88 -4.48
N ASN A 109 1.18 -5.47 -5.49
CA ASN A 109 0.65 -6.41 -6.48
C ASN A 109 1.76 -7.06 -7.32
N THR A 110 2.84 -6.34 -7.62
CA THR A 110 4.02 -6.90 -8.30
C THR A 110 4.69 -7.94 -7.43
N SER A 111 4.95 -7.64 -6.15
CA SER A 111 5.56 -8.58 -5.22
C SER A 111 4.69 -9.83 -5.00
N ILE A 112 3.35 -9.71 -4.92
CA ILE A 112 2.44 -10.86 -4.86
C ILE A 112 2.65 -11.79 -6.08
N LYS A 113 2.77 -11.22 -7.27
CA LYS A 113 3.02 -12.02 -8.50
C LYS A 113 4.40 -12.68 -8.49
N GLN A 114 5.43 -11.97 -8.02
CA GLN A 114 6.80 -12.50 -7.90
C GLN A 114 6.85 -13.68 -6.93
N LEU A 115 6.24 -13.56 -5.72
CA LEU A 115 6.12 -14.66 -4.77
C LEU A 115 5.39 -15.87 -5.39
N GLN A 116 4.32 -15.64 -6.14
CA GLN A 116 3.56 -16.69 -6.80
C GLN A 116 4.39 -17.39 -7.90
N THR A 117 5.10 -16.62 -8.73
CA THR A 117 5.94 -17.14 -9.79
C THR A 117 7.08 -17.97 -9.20
N LEU A 118 7.80 -17.43 -8.20
CA LEU A 118 8.90 -18.16 -7.56
C LEU A 118 8.42 -19.45 -6.89
N SER A 119 7.28 -19.42 -6.17
CA SER A 119 6.67 -20.62 -5.59
C SER A 119 6.34 -21.68 -6.65
N HIS A 120 5.81 -21.26 -7.81
CA HIS A 120 5.52 -22.15 -8.93
C HIS A 120 6.79 -22.74 -9.54
N ASP A 121 7.82 -21.93 -9.77
CA ASP A 121 9.07 -22.35 -10.40
C ASP A 121 9.86 -23.32 -9.52
N LEU A 122 9.85 -23.10 -8.20
CA LEU A 122 10.42 -24.03 -7.21
C LEU A 122 9.68 -25.38 -7.22
N LYS A 123 8.34 -25.39 -7.30
CA LYS A 123 7.53 -26.62 -7.40
C LYS A 123 7.85 -27.44 -8.65
N ASN A 124 8.15 -26.74 -9.75
CA ASN A 124 8.42 -27.36 -11.05
C ASN A 124 9.92 -27.68 -11.27
N GLY A 125 10.79 -27.34 -10.31
CA GLY A 125 12.24 -27.52 -10.47
C GLY A 125 12.84 -26.67 -11.59
N SER A 126 12.22 -25.51 -11.90
CA SER A 126 12.65 -24.63 -12.99
C SER A 126 13.72 -23.62 -12.54
N VAL A 127 14.05 -23.57 -11.25
CA VAL A 127 15.07 -22.68 -10.68
C VAL A 127 16.35 -23.47 -10.43
N ASN A 128 17.51 -22.85 -10.76
CA ASN A 128 18.81 -23.40 -10.42
C ASN A 128 18.97 -23.43 -8.88
N GLU A 129 19.48 -24.53 -8.34
CA GLU A 129 19.61 -24.74 -6.89
C GLU A 129 20.49 -23.68 -6.21
N GLU A 130 21.57 -23.24 -6.87
CA GLU A 130 22.48 -22.23 -6.34
C GLU A 130 21.81 -20.84 -6.23
N GLU A 131 20.93 -20.52 -7.17
CA GLU A 131 20.21 -19.22 -7.24
C GLU A 131 18.91 -19.23 -6.42
N ALA A 132 18.29 -20.41 -6.21
CA ALA A 132 16.99 -20.53 -5.57
C ALA A 132 16.95 -19.88 -4.17
N ILE A 133 17.95 -20.14 -3.34
CA ILE A 133 18.03 -19.61 -1.96
C ILE A 133 18.20 -18.08 -1.98
N GLU A 134 18.96 -17.56 -2.91
CA GLU A 134 19.14 -16.11 -3.05
C GLU A 134 17.81 -15.43 -3.43
N PHE A 135 17.13 -15.94 -4.46
CA PHE A 135 15.81 -15.42 -4.89
C PHE A 135 14.77 -15.49 -3.77
N ILE A 136 14.71 -16.62 -3.05
CA ILE A 136 13.80 -16.78 -1.92
C ILE A 136 14.05 -15.69 -0.86
N ASN A 137 15.30 -15.46 -0.50
CA ASN A 137 15.65 -14.48 0.52
C ASN A 137 15.37 -13.05 0.05
N GLN A 138 15.62 -12.73 -1.22
CA GLN A 138 15.32 -11.42 -1.80
C GLN A 138 13.82 -11.14 -1.82
N GLU A 139 13.01 -12.07 -2.32
CA GLU A 139 11.55 -11.92 -2.40
C GLU A 139 10.91 -11.85 -1.01
N LYS A 140 11.37 -12.66 -0.05
CA LYS A 140 10.89 -12.59 1.33
C LYS A 140 11.16 -11.22 1.95
N LYS A 141 12.40 -10.75 1.87
CA LYS A 141 12.79 -9.44 2.40
C LYS A 141 11.98 -8.30 1.77
N GLN A 142 11.81 -8.34 0.44
CA GLN A 142 11.03 -7.33 -0.28
C GLN A 142 9.56 -7.34 0.16
N ALA A 143 8.93 -8.50 0.26
CA ALA A 143 7.55 -8.62 0.70
C ALA A 143 7.35 -8.14 2.15
N GLU A 144 8.27 -8.47 3.06
CA GLU A 144 8.24 -8.02 4.46
C GLU A 144 8.33 -6.50 4.56
N LEU A 145 9.19 -5.85 3.77
CA LEU A 145 9.29 -4.39 3.72
C LEU A 145 7.99 -3.74 3.23
N ILE A 146 7.36 -4.31 2.20
CA ILE A 146 6.09 -3.81 1.67
C ILE A 146 4.96 -3.98 2.69
N ILE A 147 4.90 -5.12 3.39
CA ILE A 147 3.91 -5.37 4.45
C ILE A 147 4.01 -4.29 5.53
N GLU A 148 5.23 -4.00 6.00
CA GLU A 148 5.45 -2.98 7.04
C GLU A 148 5.11 -1.57 6.53
N GLU A 149 5.49 -1.24 5.30
CA GLU A 149 5.13 0.03 4.66
C GLU A 149 3.61 0.24 4.58
N LEU A 150 2.87 -0.77 4.09
CA LEU A 150 1.41 -0.71 4.00
C LEU A 150 0.76 -0.56 5.39
N LYS A 151 1.27 -1.27 6.39
CA LYS A 151 0.80 -1.19 7.77
C LYS A 151 1.00 0.21 8.35
N VAL A 152 2.24 0.73 8.29
CA VAL A 152 2.58 2.07 8.80
C VAL A 152 1.74 3.14 8.12
N ASN A 153 1.62 3.09 6.80
CA ASN A 153 0.80 4.05 6.05
C ASN A 153 -0.69 3.95 6.43
N THR A 154 -1.23 2.74 6.64
CA THR A 154 -2.62 2.53 7.08
C THR A 154 -2.88 3.14 8.45
N GLU A 155 -2.00 2.89 9.40
CA GLU A 155 -2.13 3.39 10.78
C GLU A 155 -1.97 4.92 10.82
N THR A 156 -1.02 5.45 10.06
CA THR A 156 -0.75 6.88 9.98
C THR A 156 -1.96 7.64 9.41
N ILE A 157 -2.51 7.20 8.29
CA ILE A 157 -3.65 7.89 7.69
C ILE A 157 -4.92 7.80 8.55
N ARG A 158 -5.15 6.67 9.24
CA ARG A 158 -6.26 6.55 10.20
C ARG A 158 -6.15 7.56 11.34
N LYS A 159 -4.95 7.75 11.90
CA LYS A 159 -4.69 8.78 12.91
C LYS A 159 -4.95 10.20 12.38
N HIS A 160 -4.51 10.48 11.16
CA HIS A 160 -4.79 11.78 10.54
C HIS A 160 -6.29 12.02 10.33
N LEU A 161 -7.04 11.01 9.88
CA LEU A 161 -8.49 11.11 9.74
C LEU A 161 -9.21 11.26 11.09
N GLU A 162 -8.71 10.64 12.15
CA GLU A 162 -9.24 10.84 13.51
C GLU A 162 -9.05 12.28 13.97
N VAL A 163 -7.84 12.84 13.89
CA VAL A 163 -7.54 14.24 14.24
C VAL A 163 -8.38 15.19 13.38
N TYR A 164 -8.49 14.92 12.08
CA TYR A 164 -9.35 15.69 11.17
C TYR A 164 -10.80 15.71 11.63
N ASN A 165 -11.39 14.54 11.93
CA ASN A 165 -12.78 14.42 12.34
C ASN A 165 -13.07 15.12 13.68
N GLN A 166 -12.10 15.14 14.60
CA GLN A 166 -12.22 15.85 15.88
C GLN A 166 -12.17 17.36 15.70
N SER A 167 -11.33 17.87 14.81
CA SER A 167 -11.10 19.32 14.62
C SER A 167 -12.05 19.96 13.62
N LEU A 168 -12.59 19.19 12.68
CA LEU A 168 -13.44 19.69 11.60
C LEU A 168 -14.65 20.50 12.07
N PRO A 169 -15.44 20.06 13.06
CA PRO A 169 -16.66 20.78 13.48
C PRO A 169 -16.36 22.19 13.99
N VAL A 170 -15.25 22.38 14.71
CA VAL A 170 -14.83 23.70 15.22
C VAL A 170 -14.44 24.61 14.06
N CYS A 171 -13.71 24.09 13.09
CA CYS A 171 -13.30 24.83 11.90
C CYS A 171 -14.49 25.18 10.99
N GLU A 172 -15.43 24.25 10.80
CA GLU A 172 -16.67 24.53 10.04
C GLU A 172 -17.54 25.62 10.70
N ASN A 173 -17.63 25.64 12.02
CA ASN A 173 -18.35 26.69 12.74
C ASN A 173 -17.68 28.05 12.56
N LEU A 174 -16.34 28.12 12.70
CA LEU A 174 -15.61 29.36 12.45
C LEU A 174 -15.81 29.87 11.00
N VAL A 175 -15.73 28.98 10.01
CA VAL A 175 -15.96 29.33 8.60
C VAL A 175 -17.37 29.87 8.40
N LYS A 176 -18.40 29.28 9.00
CA LYS A 176 -19.78 29.77 8.95
C LYS A 176 -19.93 31.14 9.61
N GLU A 177 -19.31 31.35 10.77
CA GLU A 177 -19.30 32.66 11.43
C GLU A 177 -18.68 33.77 10.54
N LEU A 178 -17.55 33.44 9.89
CA LEU A 178 -16.87 34.36 8.98
C LEU A 178 -17.61 34.61 7.65
N ASN A 179 -18.51 33.67 7.25
CA ASN A 179 -19.21 33.68 5.95
C ASN A 179 -20.74 33.74 6.08
N SER A 180 -21.26 34.47 7.07
CA SER A 180 -22.71 34.70 7.25
C SER A 180 -23.53 33.39 7.27
N GLY A 181 -23.00 32.31 7.87
CA GLY A 181 -23.68 31.03 8.04
C GLY A 181 -23.50 30.03 6.88
N VAL A 182 -22.79 30.39 5.82
CA VAL A 182 -22.64 29.57 4.61
C VAL A 182 -21.25 28.96 4.54
N LEU A 183 -21.15 27.68 4.14
CA LEU A 183 -19.86 27.06 3.83
C LEU A 183 -19.43 27.41 2.40
N PRO A 184 -18.13 27.67 2.14
CA PRO A 184 -17.62 27.94 0.80
C PRO A 184 -17.69 26.70 -0.08
N GLN A 185 -17.74 26.89 -1.40
CA GLN A 185 -17.59 25.80 -2.36
C GLN A 185 -16.22 25.16 -2.21
N LEU A 186 -16.19 23.82 -2.21
CA LEU A 186 -14.95 23.08 -2.07
C LEU A 186 -14.02 23.29 -3.28
N LEU A 187 -12.78 23.58 -2.99
CA LEU A 187 -11.70 23.69 -3.97
C LEU A 187 -11.05 22.33 -4.19
N SER A 188 -10.50 22.12 -5.37
CA SER A 188 -9.65 20.98 -5.66
C SER A 188 -8.22 21.27 -5.20
N PRO A 189 -7.71 20.60 -4.16
CA PRO A 189 -6.35 20.83 -3.71
C PRO A 189 -5.32 20.26 -4.69
N PRO A 190 -4.12 20.86 -4.81
CA PRO A 190 -3.04 20.28 -5.58
C PRO A 190 -2.52 19.01 -4.88
N ILE A 191 -2.55 17.87 -5.58
CA ILE A 191 -1.89 16.66 -5.13
C ILE A 191 -0.46 16.71 -5.69
N LYS A 192 0.54 16.57 -4.82
CA LYS A 192 1.94 16.41 -5.26
C LYS A 192 2.04 15.06 -5.95
N GLN A 193 2.43 15.06 -7.21
CA GLN A 193 2.81 13.86 -7.96
C GLN A 193 4.23 13.43 -7.58
#